data_3f05d4ae352fc2ab3c7f70ccc133d423
#
_entry.id   3f05d4ae352fc2ab3c7f70ccc133d423
#
_cell.length_a   1.000
_cell.length_b   1.000
_cell.length_c   1.000
_cell.angle_alpha   90.00
_cell.angle_beta   90.00
_cell.angle_gamma   90.00
#
_symmetry.space_group_name_H-M   'P 1'
#
loop_
_entity.id
_entity.type
_entity.pdbx_description
1 polymer ?
#
loop_
_entity_poly.entity_id
_entity_poly.type
_entity_poly.pdbx_seq_one_letter_code
_entity_poly.pdbx_strand_id
1 'polypeptide(L)'
;MKSQLILLFALFTLTLSASAQKQYKLAKSNGKLNLNISGATVEGYDGNEIIFSLPENEDEEVDERAKGLKAFNSSGFKDNSGLGYDVTVTGDDINVNPVSVGNQSKLSIKLPRNIRVSFSNNSNMYQDTVTLKNLKMEIDVSVTGNDIMLINNVGPMNIKTLHGSVDASFPADLKGPISIVSVHGHVDVALPTSVKANLEAMSNYGKIYAADDLKIVINPIANPKENASGQPVKTMIIGKGVQALTIKRLATSGESKDETPVFGYDGGNYSETLNGKINGGGVDLILKSNHDNIYIRDKK
;
A
#
# COMPACT_ATOMS: atom_id res chain seq x y z
N MET A 1 -45.36 -4.22 44.84
CA MET A 1 -44.02 -3.64 44.96
C MET A 1 -42.88 -4.70 44.94
N LYS A 2 -43.04 -5.89 45.50
CA LYS A 2 -41.95 -6.92 45.47
C LYS A 2 -41.66 -7.53 44.09
N SER A 3 -42.62 -7.64 43.19
CA SER A 3 -42.44 -8.19 41.84
C SER A 3 -41.71 -7.21 40.86
N GLN A 4 -41.87 -5.89 41.08
CA GLN A 4 -41.15 -4.89 40.26
C GLN A 4 -39.66 -4.77 40.62
N LEU A 5 -39.31 -5.06 41.86
CA LEU A 5 -37.92 -5.06 42.31
C LEU A 5 -37.12 -6.24 41.76
N ILE A 6 -37.80 -7.41 41.56
CA ILE A 6 -37.17 -8.58 40.98
C ILE A 6 -36.92 -8.40 39.47
N LEU A 7 -37.81 -7.67 38.77
CA LEU A 7 -37.63 -7.37 37.33
C LEU A 7 -36.47 -6.39 37.13
N LEU A 8 -36.23 -5.46 38.04
CA LEU A 8 -35.12 -4.51 37.96
C LEU A 8 -33.77 -5.18 38.22
N PHE A 9 -33.74 -6.20 39.10
CA PHE A 9 -32.53 -6.95 39.39
C PHE A 9 -32.15 -7.94 38.28
N ALA A 10 -33.13 -8.49 37.55
CA ALA A 10 -32.90 -9.35 36.39
C ALA A 10 -32.36 -8.59 35.15
N LEU A 11 -32.63 -7.27 35.07
CA LEU A 11 -32.13 -6.42 34.00
C LEU A 11 -30.67 -5.99 34.20
N PHE A 12 -30.12 -6.12 35.41
CA PHE A 12 -28.76 -5.68 35.77
C PHE A 12 -27.71 -6.82 35.59
N THR A 13 -28.16 -8.06 35.32
CA THR A 13 -27.26 -9.20 35.17
C THR A 13 -26.95 -9.55 33.69
N LEU A 14 -27.37 -8.74 32.71
CA LEU A 14 -26.79 -8.76 31.38
C LEU A 14 -25.39 -8.12 31.42
N THR A 15 -24.46 -8.75 32.12
CA THR A 15 -23.03 -8.50 31.90
C THR A 15 -22.69 -8.91 30.49
N LEU A 16 -22.63 -7.94 29.62
CA LEU A 16 -21.96 -8.07 28.34
C LEU A 16 -20.57 -8.64 28.61
N SER A 17 -20.36 -9.91 28.29
CA SER A 17 -19.03 -10.49 28.17
C SER A 17 -18.37 -9.78 26.98
N ALA A 18 -17.88 -8.56 27.19
CA ALA A 18 -17.00 -7.93 26.24
C ALA A 18 -15.71 -8.73 26.27
N SER A 19 -15.50 -9.59 25.29
CA SER A 19 -14.19 -10.16 25.03
C SER A 19 -13.22 -9.00 24.91
N ALA A 20 -12.36 -8.81 25.89
CA ALA A 20 -11.37 -7.75 25.87
C ALA A 20 -10.32 -8.10 24.82
N GLN A 21 -10.44 -7.51 23.64
CA GLN A 21 -9.42 -7.61 22.58
C GLN A 21 -8.05 -7.27 23.18
N LYS A 22 -7.07 -8.16 23.00
CA LYS A 22 -5.69 -7.90 23.42
C LYS A 22 -5.17 -6.64 22.72
N GLN A 23 -4.76 -5.64 23.48
CA GLN A 23 -4.27 -4.36 22.96
C GLN A 23 -2.98 -3.94 23.64
N TYR A 24 -2.08 -3.37 22.84
CA TYR A 24 -0.92 -2.63 23.32
C TYR A 24 -1.02 -1.17 22.86
N LYS A 25 -0.86 -0.24 23.78
CA LYS A 25 -0.98 1.19 23.53
C LYS A 25 0.36 1.88 23.74
N LEU A 26 0.75 2.71 22.80
CA LEU A 26 1.97 3.50 22.84
C LEU A 26 1.63 4.99 22.75
N ALA A 27 1.94 5.76 23.79
CA ALA A 27 1.69 7.20 23.85
C ALA A 27 2.65 7.97 22.94
N LYS A 28 2.40 7.92 21.63
CA LYS A 28 3.14 8.61 20.57
C LYS A 28 2.14 9.12 19.54
N SER A 29 2.26 10.41 19.16
CA SER A 29 1.38 11.06 18.17
C SER A 29 2.13 11.61 16.97
N ASN A 30 3.45 11.50 16.94
CA ASN A 30 4.33 11.93 15.83
C ASN A 30 5.48 10.95 15.66
N GLY A 31 6.21 11.05 14.55
CA GLY A 31 7.36 10.21 14.25
C GLY A 31 7.14 9.34 13.01
N LYS A 32 7.83 8.20 12.96
CA LYS A 32 7.76 7.21 11.89
C LYS A 32 7.54 5.82 12.47
N LEU A 33 6.49 5.16 12.03
CA LEU A 33 6.19 3.77 12.35
C LEU A 33 6.83 2.87 11.30
N ASN A 34 7.83 2.09 11.73
CA ASN A 34 8.52 1.10 10.90
C ASN A 34 7.98 -0.30 11.23
N LEU A 35 7.31 -0.93 10.28
CA LEU A 35 6.69 -2.24 10.38
C LEU A 35 7.51 -3.26 9.57
N ASN A 36 8.18 -4.20 10.25
CA ASN A 36 8.95 -5.29 9.64
C ASN A 36 8.22 -6.62 9.90
N ILE A 37 7.01 -6.79 9.36
CA ILE A 37 6.08 -7.86 9.70
C ILE A 37 5.43 -8.46 8.44
N SER A 38 4.77 -9.62 8.58
CA SER A 38 4.18 -10.35 7.45
C SER A 38 2.99 -9.65 6.80
N GLY A 39 2.21 -8.88 7.56
CA GLY A 39 1.05 -8.12 7.10
C GLY A 39 0.41 -7.32 8.23
N ALA A 40 -0.40 -6.32 7.90
CA ALA A 40 -1.13 -5.52 8.87
C ALA A 40 -2.27 -4.74 8.23
N THR A 41 -3.24 -4.36 9.06
CA THR A 41 -4.17 -3.26 8.76
C THR A 41 -3.77 -2.04 9.56
N VAL A 42 -3.37 -0.94 8.88
CA VAL A 42 -3.03 0.33 9.52
C VAL A 42 -4.08 1.37 9.14
N GLU A 43 -4.73 1.94 10.12
CA GLU A 43 -5.80 2.91 9.92
C GLU A 43 -5.51 4.22 10.65
N GLY A 44 -5.50 5.31 9.90
CA GLY A 44 -5.37 6.66 10.44
C GLY A 44 -6.59 7.09 11.24
N TYR A 45 -6.40 7.61 12.45
CA TYR A 45 -7.50 8.09 13.31
C TYR A 45 -7.15 9.39 14.04
N ASP A 46 -8.17 10.04 14.59
CA ASP A 46 -8.00 11.29 15.36
C ASP A 46 -7.75 10.97 16.84
N GLY A 47 -6.53 10.50 17.15
CA GLY A 47 -6.08 10.19 18.50
C GLY A 47 -4.63 10.61 18.70
N ASN A 48 -4.11 10.39 19.91
CA ASN A 48 -2.78 10.80 20.35
C ASN A 48 -1.88 9.63 20.77
N GLU A 49 -2.35 8.40 20.59
CA GLU A 49 -1.59 7.18 20.90
C GLU A 49 -1.69 6.18 19.76
N ILE A 50 -0.70 5.32 19.57
CA ILE A 50 -0.77 4.20 18.66
C ILE A 50 -1.41 3.04 19.41
N ILE A 51 -2.43 2.41 18.79
CA ILE A 51 -3.11 1.25 19.36
C ILE A 51 -2.86 0.04 18.46
N PHE A 52 -2.16 -0.95 18.98
CA PHE A 52 -1.95 -2.24 18.36
C PHE A 52 -2.94 -3.24 18.93
N SER A 53 -3.57 -4.05 18.09
CA SER A 53 -4.52 -5.08 18.50
C SER A 53 -4.45 -6.29 17.58
N LEU A 54 -4.82 -7.46 18.14
CA LEU A 54 -5.03 -8.69 17.36
C LEU A 54 -6.50 -8.83 17.00
N PRO A 55 -6.87 -9.60 15.94
CA PRO A 55 -8.24 -9.98 15.64
C PRO A 55 -8.89 -10.70 16.82
N GLU A 56 -10.22 -10.57 16.97
CA GLU A 56 -10.97 -11.12 18.12
C GLU A 56 -11.03 -12.66 18.18
N ASN A 57 -10.67 -13.34 17.10
CA ASN A 57 -10.89 -14.80 16.96
C ASN A 57 -9.60 -15.62 16.93
N GLU A 58 -8.48 -15.07 17.32
CA GLU A 58 -7.27 -15.87 17.49
C GLU A 58 -7.18 -16.32 18.95
N ASP A 59 -7.85 -17.46 19.26
CA ASP A 59 -7.61 -18.25 20.46
C ASP A 59 -6.20 -18.84 20.36
N GLU A 60 -5.18 -18.05 20.70
CA GLU A 60 -3.86 -18.59 21.00
C GLU A 60 -4.03 -19.51 22.20
N GLU A 61 -3.79 -20.81 22.04
CA GLU A 61 -3.64 -21.74 23.15
C GLU A 61 -2.56 -21.16 24.09
N VAL A 62 -3.00 -20.65 25.23
CA VAL A 62 -2.08 -20.08 26.22
C VAL A 62 -1.30 -21.23 26.82
N ASP A 63 -0.02 -21.36 26.44
CA ASP A 63 0.86 -22.30 27.13
C ASP A 63 1.00 -21.91 28.60
N GLU A 64 0.36 -22.66 29.47
CA GLU A 64 0.40 -22.46 30.94
C GLU A 64 1.84 -22.41 31.49
N ARG A 65 2.80 -23.09 30.82
CA ARG A 65 4.22 -23.08 31.20
C ARG A 65 4.90 -21.76 30.87
N ALA A 66 4.35 -20.99 29.91
CA ALA A 66 4.87 -19.69 29.52
C ALA A 66 4.36 -18.55 30.41
N LYS A 67 3.47 -18.85 31.37
CA LYS A 67 2.89 -17.86 32.26
C LYS A 67 3.94 -17.07 33.03
N GLY A 68 3.96 -15.73 32.85
CA GLY A 68 4.93 -14.82 33.47
C GLY A 68 6.30 -14.78 32.78
N LEU A 69 6.48 -15.55 31.69
CA LEU A 69 7.67 -15.49 30.85
C LEU A 69 7.41 -14.58 29.63
N LYS A 70 8.50 -14.17 28.98
CA LYS A 70 8.45 -13.42 27.73
C LYS A 70 9.17 -14.19 26.63
N ALA A 71 8.56 -14.24 25.44
CA ALA A 71 9.20 -14.84 24.28
C ALA A 71 10.38 -13.99 23.81
N PHE A 72 11.42 -14.66 23.32
CA PHE A 72 12.61 -14.07 22.68
C PHE A 72 12.90 -14.84 21.40
N ASN A 73 13.45 -14.16 20.40
CA ASN A 73 14.00 -14.81 19.23
C ASN A 73 15.53 -14.72 19.13
N SER A 74 16.11 -15.43 18.16
CA SER A 74 17.54 -15.43 17.90
C SER A 74 18.13 -14.08 17.49
N SER A 75 17.30 -13.16 16.99
CA SER A 75 17.69 -11.79 16.64
C SER A 75 17.67 -10.83 17.83
N GLY A 76 17.32 -11.33 19.04
CA GLY A 76 17.25 -10.55 20.26
C GLY A 76 15.96 -9.78 20.48
N PHE A 77 14.96 -9.92 19.61
CA PHE A 77 13.64 -9.32 19.81
C PHE A 77 12.91 -10.02 20.95
N LYS A 78 12.21 -9.21 21.76
CA LYS A 78 11.50 -9.66 22.95
C LYS A 78 10.06 -9.16 22.89
N ASP A 79 9.10 -10.04 23.15
CA ASP A 79 7.72 -9.60 23.26
C ASP A 79 7.54 -8.67 24.47
N ASN A 80 7.43 -7.38 24.17
CA ASN A 80 7.11 -6.34 25.16
C ASN A 80 5.69 -5.80 25.00
N SER A 81 4.98 -6.23 23.96
CA SER A 81 3.61 -5.80 23.66
C SER A 81 2.56 -6.75 24.24
N GLY A 82 2.89 -8.02 24.51
CA GLY A 82 1.95 -9.09 24.80
C GLY A 82 1.12 -9.56 23.60
N LEU A 83 1.53 -9.14 22.39
CA LEU A 83 0.90 -9.46 21.10
C LEU A 83 1.83 -10.29 20.20
N GLY A 84 2.97 -10.77 20.71
CA GLY A 84 3.99 -11.48 19.93
C GLY A 84 4.96 -10.57 19.16
N TYR A 85 5.00 -9.27 19.49
CA TYR A 85 5.83 -8.27 18.82
C TYR A 85 6.75 -7.53 19.77
N ASP A 86 7.95 -7.21 19.30
CA ASP A 86 8.87 -6.25 19.90
C ASP A 86 8.54 -4.87 19.35
N VAL A 87 8.12 -3.95 20.23
CA VAL A 87 7.81 -2.55 19.91
C VAL A 87 8.81 -1.66 20.62
N THR A 88 9.74 -1.07 19.87
CA THR A 88 10.81 -0.22 20.42
C THR A 88 10.74 1.19 19.84
N VAL A 89 11.11 2.18 20.66
CA VAL A 89 11.14 3.59 20.28
C VAL A 89 12.57 4.10 20.38
N THR A 90 13.09 4.65 19.28
CA THR A 90 14.42 5.26 19.24
C THR A 90 14.28 6.64 18.58
N GLY A 91 14.29 7.69 19.41
CA GLY A 91 14.00 9.04 18.93
C GLY A 91 12.57 9.17 18.38
N ASP A 92 12.47 9.49 17.09
CA ASP A 92 11.19 9.57 16.37
C ASP A 92 10.77 8.27 15.68
N ASP A 93 11.65 7.27 15.65
CA ASP A 93 11.37 5.99 15.04
C ASP A 93 10.72 5.02 16.02
N ILE A 94 9.63 4.41 15.60
CA ILE A 94 8.90 3.37 16.31
C ILE A 94 9.03 2.10 15.47
N ASN A 95 9.76 1.11 15.99
CA ASN A 95 10.07 -0.12 15.28
C ASN A 95 9.23 -1.27 15.82
N VAL A 96 8.59 -2.02 14.93
CA VAL A 96 7.77 -3.19 15.24
C VAL A 96 8.33 -4.39 14.52
N ASN A 97 8.78 -5.39 15.27
CA ASN A 97 9.36 -6.61 14.76
C ASN A 97 8.65 -7.82 15.36
N PRO A 98 8.45 -8.92 14.62
CA PRO A 98 7.86 -10.12 15.17
C PRO A 98 8.89 -10.85 16.05
N VAL A 99 8.41 -11.44 17.13
CA VAL A 99 9.24 -12.29 17.97
C VAL A 99 9.24 -13.76 17.45
N SER A 100 8.12 -14.20 16.85
CA SER A 100 8.03 -15.48 16.16
C SER A 100 7.87 -15.30 14.67
N VAL A 101 8.63 -16.02 13.85
CA VAL A 101 8.59 -15.90 12.39
C VAL A 101 7.46 -16.73 11.79
N GLY A 102 7.04 -17.81 12.43
CA GLY A 102 6.12 -18.81 11.85
C GLY A 102 4.64 -18.62 12.17
N ASN A 103 4.29 -17.81 13.13
CA ASN A 103 2.90 -17.63 13.60
C ASN A 103 2.66 -16.16 13.90
N GLN A 104 2.57 -15.35 12.84
CA GLN A 104 2.32 -13.92 12.97
C GLN A 104 0.85 -13.66 12.75
N SER A 105 0.15 -13.34 13.83
CA SER A 105 -1.20 -12.80 13.74
C SER A 105 -1.20 -11.44 13.07
N LYS A 106 -2.17 -11.19 12.20
CA LYS A 106 -2.30 -9.93 11.50
C LYS A 106 -2.63 -8.78 12.46
N LEU A 107 -1.69 -7.85 12.64
CA LEU A 107 -1.91 -6.67 13.46
C LEU A 107 -2.95 -5.72 12.85
N SER A 108 -3.86 -5.25 13.70
CA SER A 108 -4.67 -4.07 13.44
C SER A 108 -4.09 -2.89 14.23
N ILE A 109 -3.75 -1.81 13.53
CA ILE A 109 -3.04 -0.66 14.10
C ILE A 109 -3.86 0.60 13.85
N LYS A 110 -4.32 1.27 14.93
CA LYS A 110 -4.84 2.62 14.83
C LYS A 110 -3.70 3.61 15.02
N LEU A 111 -3.51 4.48 14.03
CA LEU A 111 -2.37 5.36 13.95
C LEU A 111 -2.77 6.83 13.97
N PRO A 112 -2.22 7.66 14.89
CA PRO A 112 -2.39 9.11 14.82
C PRO A 112 -1.98 9.70 13.48
N ARG A 113 -2.74 10.69 12.98
CA ARG A 113 -2.61 11.21 11.61
C ARG A 113 -1.28 11.90 11.28
N ASN A 114 -0.46 12.19 12.29
CA ASN A 114 0.84 12.87 12.10
C ASN A 114 2.03 11.89 12.08
N ILE A 115 1.79 10.59 12.04
CA ILE A 115 2.83 9.57 11.98
C ILE A 115 3.00 9.08 10.55
N ARG A 116 4.25 9.05 10.07
CA ARG A 116 4.64 8.45 8.79
C ARG A 116 4.67 6.93 8.93
N VAL A 117 4.41 6.22 7.85
CA VAL A 117 4.43 4.75 7.83
C VAL A 117 5.51 4.25 6.89
N SER A 118 6.32 3.32 7.38
CA SER A 118 7.22 2.50 6.57
C SER A 118 6.90 1.04 6.82
N PHE A 119 6.58 0.30 5.77
CA PHE A 119 6.27 -1.12 5.83
C PHE A 119 7.25 -1.92 4.98
N SER A 120 7.88 -2.93 5.56
CA SER A 120 8.79 -3.82 4.83
C SER A 120 8.54 -5.28 5.16
N ASN A 121 8.54 -6.13 4.13
CA ASN A 121 8.54 -7.59 4.25
C ASN A 121 9.31 -8.22 3.10
N ASN A 122 10.47 -8.76 3.40
CA ASN A 122 11.31 -9.46 2.43
C ASN A 122 11.13 -10.99 2.46
N SER A 123 10.15 -11.49 3.24
CA SER A 123 9.86 -12.93 3.33
C SER A 123 9.15 -13.42 2.07
N ASN A 124 9.53 -14.60 1.58
CA ASN A 124 8.82 -15.32 0.52
C ASN A 124 7.82 -16.35 1.06
N MET A 125 7.84 -16.61 2.36
CA MET A 125 7.02 -17.64 2.99
C MET A 125 5.87 -17.07 3.83
N TYR A 126 6.11 -15.93 4.47
CA TYR A 126 5.15 -15.31 5.39
C TYR A 126 4.70 -13.98 4.80
N GLN A 127 3.56 -14.05 4.12
CA GLN A 127 2.98 -12.91 3.39
C GLN A 127 1.49 -12.86 3.70
N ASP A 128 1.02 -11.71 4.14
CA ASP A 128 -0.39 -11.39 4.29
C ASP A 128 -0.67 -10.03 3.68
N THR A 129 -1.93 -9.71 3.42
CA THR A 129 -2.30 -8.43 2.82
C THR A 129 -1.91 -7.27 3.72
N VAL A 130 -1.25 -6.26 3.13
CA VAL A 130 -0.98 -4.97 3.76
C VAL A 130 -2.11 -4.01 3.42
N THR A 131 -2.91 -3.63 4.42
CA THR A 131 -4.02 -2.69 4.23
C THR A 131 -3.72 -1.37 4.92
N LEU A 132 -3.63 -0.28 4.16
CA LEU A 132 -3.36 1.08 4.66
C LEU A 132 -4.57 1.97 4.39
N LYS A 133 -5.16 2.55 5.45
CA LYS A 133 -6.42 3.31 5.37
C LYS A 133 -6.31 4.68 6.00
N ASN A 134 -6.90 5.70 5.37
CA ASN A 134 -7.11 7.03 5.94
C ASN A 134 -5.83 7.72 6.47
N LEU A 135 -4.68 7.37 5.93
CA LEU A 135 -3.38 7.94 6.32
C LEU A 135 -3.16 9.28 5.62
N LYS A 136 -2.58 10.25 6.34
CA LYS A 136 -2.37 11.62 5.83
C LYS A 136 -0.91 11.97 5.59
N MET A 137 0.02 11.27 6.24
CA MET A 137 1.45 11.49 6.12
C MET A 137 2.06 10.57 5.06
N GLU A 138 3.35 10.68 4.90
CA GLU A 138 4.15 9.87 3.99
C GLU A 138 4.01 8.37 4.27
N ILE A 139 3.86 7.60 3.19
CA ILE A 139 3.77 6.14 3.20
C ILE A 139 4.86 5.57 2.31
N ASP A 140 5.71 4.71 2.86
CA ASP A 140 6.71 3.95 2.15
C ASP A 140 6.49 2.45 2.37
N VAL A 141 6.26 1.69 1.29
CA VAL A 141 6.04 0.24 1.33
C VAL A 141 7.01 -0.44 0.40
N SER A 142 7.76 -1.40 0.92
CA SER A 142 8.66 -2.23 0.12
C SER A 142 8.51 -3.69 0.54
N VAL A 143 7.89 -4.51 -0.31
CA VAL A 143 7.56 -5.90 0.01
C VAL A 143 7.89 -6.83 -1.15
N THR A 144 8.07 -8.12 -0.84
CA THR A 144 8.37 -9.13 -1.86
C THR A 144 7.10 -9.74 -2.44
N GLY A 145 6.14 -10.17 -1.64
CA GLY A 145 4.99 -10.93 -2.15
C GLY A 145 3.63 -10.51 -1.61
N ASN A 146 3.59 -9.50 -0.75
CA ASN A 146 2.33 -9.05 -0.19
C ASN A 146 1.47 -8.33 -1.24
N ASP A 147 0.18 -8.62 -1.24
CA ASP A 147 -0.82 -7.76 -1.85
C ASP A 147 -1.02 -6.51 -0.99
N ILE A 148 -1.19 -5.37 -1.63
CA ILE A 148 -1.29 -4.08 -0.97
C ILE A 148 -2.63 -3.44 -1.28
N MET A 149 -3.37 -3.04 -0.25
CA MET A 149 -4.63 -2.33 -0.35
C MET A 149 -4.50 -0.92 0.23
N LEU A 150 -4.71 0.10 -0.59
CA LEU A 150 -4.64 1.51 -0.21
C LEU A 150 -6.03 2.14 -0.25
N ILE A 151 -6.53 2.63 0.88
CA ILE A 151 -7.90 3.15 0.97
C ILE A 151 -7.88 4.57 1.54
N ASN A 152 -8.31 5.56 0.75
CA ASN A 152 -8.45 6.97 1.16
C ASN A 152 -7.19 7.59 1.79
N ASN A 153 -6.01 7.16 1.36
CA ASN A 153 -4.75 7.78 1.78
C ASN A 153 -4.50 9.06 0.96
N VAL A 154 -3.92 10.08 1.59
CA VAL A 154 -3.80 11.43 1.01
C VAL A 154 -2.36 11.84 0.77
N GLY A 155 -1.42 11.45 1.64
CA GLY A 155 -0.02 11.91 1.65
C GLY A 155 0.84 11.36 0.50
N PRO A 156 2.09 11.79 0.41
CA PRO A 156 3.04 11.20 -0.53
C PRO A 156 3.17 9.70 -0.30
N MET A 157 3.28 8.92 -1.40
CA MET A 157 3.34 7.47 -1.32
C MET A 157 4.39 6.90 -2.26
N ASN A 158 5.21 5.99 -1.74
CA ASN A 158 6.14 5.17 -2.51
C ASN A 158 5.84 3.70 -2.19
N ILE A 159 5.19 3.00 -3.12
CA ILE A 159 4.68 1.66 -2.93
C ILE A 159 5.36 0.72 -3.91
N LYS A 160 6.03 -0.31 -3.39
CA LYS A 160 6.75 -1.30 -4.21
C LYS A 160 6.43 -2.70 -3.75
N THR A 161 6.07 -3.57 -4.69
CA THR A 161 5.96 -5.01 -4.48
C THR A 161 6.60 -5.76 -5.64
N LEU A 162 7.20 -6.90 -5.34
CA LEU A 162 7.83 -7.74 -6.39
C LEU A 162 6.80 -8.70 -7.01
N HIS A 163 6.03 -9.41 -6.20
CA HIS A 163 5.08 -10.44 -6.66
C HIS A 163 3.61 -10.14 -6.35
N GLY A 164 3.34 -9.23 -5.42
CA GLY A 164 1.97 -8.86 -5.04
C GLY A 164 1.32 -7.88 -6.01
N SER A 165 0.02 -7.76 -5.92
CA SER A 165 -0.78 -6.75 -6.61
C SER A 165 -1.03 -5.54 -5.73
N VAL A 166 -1.38 -4.41 -6.34
CA VAL A 166 -1.71 -3.18 -5.62
C VAL A 166 -3.08 -2.68 -6.05
N ASP A 167 -4.02 -2.68 -5.10
CA ASP A 167 -5.35 -2.11 -5.25
C ASP A 167 -5.43 -0.80 -4.46
N ALA A 168 -5.74 0.30 -5.13
CA ALA A 168 -5.78 1.62 -4.53
C ALA A 168 -7.08 2.36 -4.82
N SER A 169 -7.67 2.96 -3.80
CA SER A 169 -8.81 3.87 -3.93
C SER A 169 -8.49 5.18 -3.25
N PHE A 170 -8.37 6.25 -4.02
CA PHE A 170 -7.93 7.55 -3.55
C PHE A 170 -9.07 8.56 -3.38
N PRO A 171 -8.91 9.58 -2.50
CA PRO A 171 -9.77 10.76 -2.47
C PRO A 171 -9.33 11.79 -3.52
N ALA A 172 -10.12 12.84 -3.69
CA ALA A 172 -9.81 13.89 -4.67
C ALA A 172 -8.69 14.84 -4.23
N ASP A 173 -8.43 14.97 -2.93
CA ASP A 173 -7.50 15.92 -2.31
C ASP A 173 -6.10 15.35 -2.06
N LEU A 174 -5.58 14.60 -3.03
CA LEU A 174 -4.25 14.02 -2.99
C LEU A 174 -3.17 15.08 -2.76
N LYS A 175 -2.16 14.72 -1.95
CA LYS A 175 -1.04 15.59 -1.57
C LYS A 175 0.29 14.89 -1.82
N GLY A 176 1.13 15.50 -2.64
CA GLY A 176 2.46 15.00 -2.96
C GLY A 176 2.46 13.88 -4.01
N PRO A 177 3.65 13.47 -4.44
CA PRO A 177 3.80 12.45 -5.46
C PRO A 177 3.33 11.08 -4.96
N ILE A 178 2.75 10.30 -5.88
CA ILE A 178 2.35 8.93 -5.64
C ILE A 178 3.06 8.05 -6.67
N SER A 179 3.84 7.10 -6.19
CA SER A 179 4.51 6.10 -7.01
C SER A 179 4.07 4.71 -6.57
N ILE A 180 3.49 3.93 -7.49
CA ILE A 180 3.06 2.55 -7.27
C ILE A 180 3.73 1.67 -8.31
N VAL A 181 4.52 0.71 -7.84
CA VAL A 181 5.28 -0.21 -8.69
C VAL A 181 5.02 -1.65 -8.25
N SER A 182 4.46 -2.47 -9.13
CA SER A 182 4.48 -3.92 -9.01
C SER A 182 5.32 -4.53 -10.12
N VAL A 183 6.10 -5.57 -9.84
CA VAL A 183 6.86 -6.24 -10.90
C VAL A 183 6.01 -7.33 -11.56
N HIS A 184 5.37 -8.20 -10.80
CA HIS A 184 4.62 -9.35 -11.33
C HIS A 184 3.11 -9.25 -11.15
N GLY A 185 2.60 -8.38 -10.28
CA GLY A 185 1.18 -8.19 -10.05
C GLY A 185 0.61 -6.98 -10.80
N HIS A 186 -0.70 -6.87 -10.80
CA HIS A 186 -1.40 -5.73 -11.37
C HIS A 186 -1.32 -4.48 -10.46
N VAL A 187 -1.59 -3.33 -11.08
CA VAL A 187 -1.83 -2.07 -10.39
C VAL A 187 -3.22 -1.58 -10.76
N ASP A 188 -4.15 -1.55 -9.81
CA ASP A 188 -5.53 -1.08 -9.99
C ASP A 188 -5.79 0.16 -9.12
N VAL A 189 -6.08 1.30 -9.75
CA VAL A 189 -6.24 2.58 -9.08
C VAL A 189 -7.59 3.20 -9.41
N ALA A 190 -8.43 3.39 -8.39
CA ALA A 190 -9.71 4.09 -8.48
C ALA A 190 -9.56 5.55 -8.04
N LEU A 191 -9.90 6.48 -8.93
CA LEU A 191 -9.78 7.93 -8.77
C LEU A 191 -11.13 8.61 -8.91
N PRO A 192 -11.47 9.59 -8.06
CA PRO A 192 -12.63 10.46 -8.32
C PRO A 192 -12.47 11.22 -9.64
N THR A 193 -13.55 11.42 -10.37
CA THR A 193 -13.53 12.18 -11.64
C THR A 193 -13.05 13.63 -11.48
N SER A 194 -13.04 14.16 -10.26
CA SER A 194 -12.55 15.52 -9.93
C SER A 194 -11.06 15.59 -9.59
N VAL A 195 -10.34 14.45 -9.51
CA VAL A 195 -8.91 14.42 -9.18
C VAL A 195 -8.10 15.21 -10.21
N LYS A 196 -7.03 15.87 -9.75
CA LYS A 196 -6.07 16.55 -10.61
C LYS A 196 -4.71 15.87 -10.48
N ALA A 197 -4.21 15.29 -11.57
CA ALA A 197 -2.93 14.57 -11.55
C ALA A 197 -2.18 14.69 -12.87
N ASN A 198 -0.84 14.64 -12.78
CA ASN A 198 0.04 14.34 -13.90
C ASN A 198 0.23 12.82 -13.89
N LEU A 199 -0.21 12.14 -14.92
CA LEU A 199 -0.20 10.67 -15.00
C LEU A 199 0.99 10.19 -15.82
N GLU A 200 1.77 9.26 -15.25
CA GLU A 200 2.71 8.41 -15.94
C GLU A 200 2.35 6.95 -15.63
N ALA A 201 1.89 6.19 -16.62
CA ALA A 201 1.62 4.77 -16.47
C ALA A 201 2.46 3.98 -17.48
N MET A 202 3.11 2.90 -17.02
CA MET A 202 3.97 2.07 -17.86
C MET A 202 3.81 0.57 -17.53
N SER A 203 3.55 -0.24 -18.54
CA SER A 203 3.61 -1.71 -18.45
C SER A 203 4.48 -2.27 -19.58
N ASN A 204 5.37 -3.22 -19.25
CA ASN A 204 6.26 -3.82 -20.23
C ASN A 204 5.60 -5.00 -20.98
N TYR A 205 4.83 -5.84 -20.29
CA TYR A 205 4.20 -7.04 -20.86
C TYR A 205 2.67 -7.06 -20.70
N GLY A 206 2.10 -6.12 -19.95
CA GLY A 206 0.66 -5.96 -19.76
C GLY A 206 0.09 -4.83 -20.61
N LYS A 207 -1.15 -4.44 -20.29
CA LYS A 207 -1.90 -3.37 -20.93
C LYS A 207 -2.28 -2.30 -19.91
N ILE A 208 -2.51 -1.10 -20.42
CA ILE A 208 -3.01 0.02 -19.62
C ILE A 208 -4.47 0.25 -20.00
N TYR A 209 -5.37 0.16 -19.02
CA TYR A 209 -6.79 0.43 -19.14
C TYR A 209 -7.14 1.66 -18.33
N ALA A 210 -7.88 2.60 -18.91
CA ALA A 210 -8.30 3.82 -18.25
C ALA A 210 -9.79 4.10 -18.50
N ALA A 211 -10.50 4.60 -17.48
CA ALA A 211 -11.90 4.99 -17.59
C ALA A 211 -12.03 6.31 -18.39
N ASP A 212 -13.00 6.37 -19.29
CA ASP A 212 -13.24 7.54 -20.15
C ASP A 212 -13.65 8.79 -19.33
N ASP A 213 -14.35 8.60 -18.20
CA ASP A 213 -14.83 9.68 -17.34
C ASP A 213 -13.71 10.48 -16.66
N LEU A 214 -12.50 9.95 -16.60
CA LEU A 214 -11.33 10.66 -16.05
C LEU A 214 -10.78 11.74 -16.97
N LYS A 215 -11.23 11.80 -18.24
CA LYS A 215 -10.86 12.85 -19.22
C LYS A 215 -9.35 13.08 -19.30
N ILE A 216 -8.59 12.00 -19.48
CA ILE A 216 -7.15 12.04 -19.56
C ILE A 216 -6.72 12.73 -20.87
N VAL A 217 -6.05 13.86 -20.77
CA VAL A 217 -5.41 14.51 -21.90
C VAL A 217 -4.01 13.93 -22.04
N ILE A 218 -3.80 13.15 -23.12
CA ILE A 218 -2.52 12.50 -23.37
C ILE A 218 -1.53 13.53 -23.89
N ASN A 219 -0.34 13.58 -23.28
CA ASN A 219 0.79 14.33 -23.80
C ASN A 219 1.49 13.47 -24.84
N PRO A 220 1.52 13.85 -26.13
CA PRO A 220 2.30 13.11 -27.11
C PRO A 220 3.77 13.10 -26.65
N ILE A 221 4.36 11.91 -26.62
CA ILE A 221 5.81 11.79 -26.39
C ILE A 221 6.49 12.58 -27.51
N ALA A 222 7.18 13.66 -27.17
CA ALA A 222 7.95 14.43 -28.14
C ALA A 222 8.87 13.44 -28.89
N ASN A 223 8.68 13.33 -30.21
CA ASN A 223 9.51 12.46 -31.04
C ASN A 223 10.99 12.75 -30.74
N PRO A 224 11.78 11.78 -30.23
CA PRO A 224 13.20 11.87 -30.40
C PRO A 224 13.42 11.93 -31.93
N LYS A 225 14.22 12.88 -32.38
CA LYS A 225 14.54 13.11 -33.81
C LYS A 225 14.61 11.77 -34.53
N GLU A 226 13.86 11.65 -35.64
CA GLU A 226 13.89 10.49 -36.55
C GLU A 226 15.32 9.98 -36.72
N ASN A 227 15.64 8.89 -36.06
CA ASN A 227 16.77 8.08 -36.50
C ASN A 227 16.28 7.29 -37.69
N ALA A 228 16.97 7.47 -38.82
CA ALA A 228 16.66 6.96 -40.15
C ALA A 228 16.70 5.43 -40.27
N SER A 229 15.89 4.72 -39.48
CA SER A 229 15.57 3.31 -39.69
C SER A 229 14.04 3.15 -39.64
N GLY A 230 13.45 3.08 -40.82
CA GLY A 230 12.00 3.05 -41.06
C GLY A 230 11.30 1.82 -40.51
N GLN A 231 11.12 1.77 -39.19
CA GLN A 231 10.28 0.78 -38.54
C GLN A 231 8.87 1.34 -38.32
N PRO A 232 7.82 0.58 -38.59
CA PRO A 232 6.44 1.06 -38.51
C PRO A 232 6.05 1.42 -37.09
N VAL A 233 5.52 2.61 -36.94
CA VAL A 233 4.90 3.10 -35.68
C VAL A 233 3.49 2.50 -35.58
N LYS A 234 3.21 1.77 -34.52
CA LYS A 234 1.88 1.22 -34.25
C LYS A 234 1.05 2.26 -33.46
N THR A 235 -0.01 2.75 -34.06
CA THR A 235 -0.95 3.69 -33.42
C THR A 235 -2.02 2.89 -32.70
N MET A 236 -2.22 3.17 -31.41
CA MET A 236 -3.27 2.59 -30.60
C MET A 236 -4.33 3.64 -30.26
N ILE A 237 -5.60 3.31 -30.51
CA ILE A 237 -6.75 4.18 -30.19
C ILE A 237 -7.36 3.68 -28.88
N ILE A 238 -7.40 4.53 -27.85
CA ILE A 238 -8.01 4.23 -26.56
C ILE A 238 -9.27 5.09 -26.40
N GLY A 239 -10.45 4.45 -26.52
CA GLY A 239 -11.76 5.06 -26.25
C GLY A 239 -12.27 6.09 -27.26
N LYS A 240 -13.59 6.41 -27.19
CA LYS A 240 -14.22 7.48 -27.97
C LYS A 240 -13.88 8.83 -27.33
N GLY A 241 -13.00 9.60 -27.94
CA GLY A 241 -12.62 10.94 -27.49
C GLY A 241 -11.15 11.10 -27.13
N VAL A 242 -10.37 10.04 -27.15
CA VAL A 242 -8.92 10.08 -26.92
C VAL A 242 -8.20 10.20 -28.25
N GLN A 243 -7.26 11.14 -28.38
CA GLN A 243 -6.42 11.24 -29.58
C GLN A 243 -5.53 10.00 -29.69
N ALA A 244 -5.25 9.57 -30.92
CA ALA A 244 -4.45 8.39 -31.21
C ALA A 244 -3.09 8.43 -30.53
N LEU A 245 -2.79 7.39 -29.74
CA LEU A 245 -1.49 7.22 -29.10
C LEU A 245 -0.53 6.55 -30.08
N THR A 246 0.62 7.19 -30.32
CA THR A 246 1.67 6.60 -31.13
C THR A 246 2.65 5.86 -30.23
N ILE A 247 2.64 4.52 -30.27
CA ILE A 247 3.57 3.70 -29.51
C ILE A 247 4.86 3.55 -30.32
N LYS A 248 5.95 4.05 -29.77
CA LYS A 248 7.28 3.90 -30.36
C LYS A 248 8.03 2.77 -29.68
N ARG A 249 8.54 1.84 -30.46
CA ARG A 249 9.44 0.78 -30.00
C ARG A 249 10.78 1.42 -29.63
N LEU A 250 11.14 1.38 -28.36
CA LEU A 250 12.45 1.85 -27.92
C LEU A 250 13.46 0.71 -28.09
N ALA A 251 14.25 0.76 -29.16
CA ALA A 251 15.45 -0.06 -29.27
C ALA A 251 16.59 0.72 -28.58
N THR A 252 17.05 0.25 -27.43
CA THR A 252 18.22 0.81 -26.76
C THR A 252 19.45 0.02 -27.16
N SER A 253 20.31 0.63 -27.97
CA SER A 253 21.73 0.30 -28.03
C SER A 253 22.50 1.56 -27.58
N GLY A 254 23.26 1.46 -26.51
CA GLY A 254 24.19 2.54 -26.12
C GLY A 254 24.35 2.73 -24.62
N GLU A 255 25.56 2.50 -24.16
CA GLU A 255 26.04 2.72 -22.81
C GLU A 255 25.72 4.13 -22.27
N SER A 256 25.16 4.24 -21.07
CA SER A 256 25.34 5.39 -20.22
C SER A 256 25.50 4.96 -18.76
N LYS A 257 26.63 5.38 -18.18
CA LYS A 257 26.97 5.26 -16.77
C LYS A 257 26.13 6.29 -16.00
N ASP A 258 25.04 5.84 -15.40
CA ASP A 258 24.44 6.44 -14.20
C ASP A 258 23.53 5.40 -13.57
N GLU A 259 23.82 5.08 -12.31
CA GLU A 259 23.23 3.97 -11.55
C GLU A 259 21.82 4.33 -11.04
N THR A 260 20.85 4.30 -11.94
CA THR A 260 19.48 3.96 -11.60
C THR A 260 19.21 2.56 -12.15
N PRO A 261 18.56 1.62 -11.43
CA PRO A 261 18.29 0.30 -11.97
C PRO A 261 17.36 0.42 -13.18
N VAL A 262 17.96 0.54 -14.35
CA VAL A 262 17.26 0.37 -15.63
C VAL A 262 17.07 -1.13 -15.78
N PHE A 263 15.87 -1.63 -15.53
CA PHE A 263 15.52 -3.00 -15.90
C PHE A 263 15.41 -3.08 -17.41
N GLY A 264 16.55 -3.22 -18.09
CA GLY A 264 16.66 -3.50 -19.50
C GLY A 264 16.81 -5.00 -19.70
N TYR A 265 15.77 -5.69 -20.16
CA TYR A 265 15.90 -7.01 -20.79
C TYR A 265 15.79 -6.81 -22.30
N ASP A 266 16.87 -7.13 -23.01
CA ASP A 266 16.96 -7.12 -24.47
C ASP A 266 16.23 -8.35 -25.03
N GLY A 267 15.07 -8.14 -25.59
CA GLY A 267 14.24 -9.17 -26.19
C GLY A 267 12.87 -8.63 -26.54
N GLY A 268 12.74 -7.84 -27.60
CA GLY A 268 11.47 -7.44 -28.22
C GLY A 268 10.48 -6.77 -27.26
N ASN A 269 10.89 -5.73 -26.55
CA ASN A 269 10.12 -5.09 -25.49
C ASN A 269 8.86 -4.39 -26.04
N TYR A 270 7.71 -4.96 -25.74
CA TYR A 270 6.41 -4.30 -25.88
C TYR A 270 6.14 -3.49 -24.59
N SER A 271 6.69 -2.29 -24.50
CA SER A 271 6.40 -1.38 -23.40
C SER A 271 5.23 -0.48 -23.80
N GLU A 272 4.12 -0.56 -23.08
CA GLU A 272 3.02 0.41 -23.17
C GLU A 272 3.26 1.54 -22.18
N THR A 273 3.21 2.79 -22.65
CA THR A 273 3.40 3.98 -21.82
C THR A 273 2.29 4.98 -22.10
N LEU A 274 1.64 5.46 -21.05
CA LEU A 274 0.62 6.49 -21.08
C LEU A 274 1.08 7.68 -20.23
N ASN A 275 1.43 8.79 -20.87
CA ASN A 275 1.74 10.07 -20.22
C ASN A 275 0.63 11.06 -20.48
N GLY A 276 0.06 11.65 -19.46
CA GLY A 276 -1.08 12.55 -19.61
C GLY A 276 -1.36 13.41 -18.40
N LYS A 277 -2.42 14.21 -18.52
CA LYS A 277 -2.94 15.04 -17.44
C LYS A 277 -4.41 14.73 -17.21
N ILE A 278 -4.77 14.51 -15.95
CA ILE A 278 -6.14 14.39 -15.49
C ILE A 278 -6.59 15.77 -14.98
N ASN A 279 -7.67 16.33 -15.55
CA ASN A 279 -8.22 17.63 -15.18
C ASN A 279 -7.19 18.78 -15.14
N GLY A 280 -6.32 18.86 -16.16
CA GLY A 280 -5.32 19.92 -16.29
C GLY A 280 -4.03 19.68 -15.51
N GLY A 281 -3.89 18.56 -14.84
CA GLY A 281 -2.70 18.19 -14.07
C GLY A 281 -2.75 18.62 -12.60
N GLY A 282 -1.85 18.05 -11.81
CA GLY A 282 -1.78 18.26 -10.36
C GLY A 282 -0.64 17.45 -9.75
N VAL A 283 -0.92 16.62 -8.77
CA VAL A 283 0.07 15.72 -8.16
C VAL A 283 0.59 14.71 -9.19
N ASP A 284 1.85 14.33 -9.06
CA ASP A 284 2.42 13.28 -9.90
C ASP A 284 1.92 11.91 -9.47
N LEU A 285 1.34 11.17 -10.42
CA LEU A 285 0.84 9.81 -10.25
C LEU A 285 1.60 8.89 -11.19
N ILE A 286 2.50 8.09 -10.64
CA ILE A 286 3.37 7.17 -11.35
C ILE A 286 2.91 5.74 -11.07
N LEU A 287 2.46 5.01 -12.09
CA LEU A 287 1.94 3.66 -12.02
C LEU A 287 2.76 2.74 -12.90
N LYS A 288 3.38 1.70 -12.34
CA LYS A 288 4.21 0.76 -13.11
C LYS A 288 3.87 -0.68 -12.77
N SER A 289 3.66 -1.49 -13.81
CA SER A 289 3.64 -2.94 -13.71
C SER A 289 4.57 -3.52 -14.78
N ASN A 290 5.43 -4.48 -14.41
CA ASN A 290 6.33 -5.04 -15.42
C ASN A 290 5.66 -6.17 -16.21
N HIS A 291 4.94 -7.08 -15.54
CA HIS A 291 4.39 -8.28 -16.18
C HIS A 291 2.86 -8.36 -16.23
N ASP A 292 2.15 -7.41 -15.65
CA ASP A 292 0.69 -7.42 -15.59
C ASP A 292 0.09 -6.06 -15.98
N ASN A 293 -1.22 -5.97 -15.96
CA ASN A 293 -1.97 -4.81 -16.42
C ASN A 293 -2.00 -3.67 -15.39
N ILE A 294 -2.24 -2.48 -15.89
CA ILE A 294 -2.56 -1.29 -15.09
C ILE A 294 -4.01 -0.89 -15.39
N TYR A 295 -4.79 -0.70 -14.32
CA TYR A 295 -6.17 -0.26 -14.39
C TYR A 295 -6.30 1.09 -13.70
N ILE A 296 -6.90 2.07 -14.40
CA ILE A 296 -7.16 3.41 -13.89
C ILE A 296 -8.65 3.64 -14.00
N ARG A 297 -9.36 3.52 -12.86
CA ARG A 297 -10.82 3.50 -12.81
C ARG A 297 -11.36 4.83 -12.29
N ASP A 298 -12.59 5.14 -12.69
CA ASP A 298 -13.39 6.13 -12.00
C ASP A 298 -13.91 5.55 -10.68
N LYS A 299 -13.80 6.32 -9.61
CA LYS A 299 -14.36 5.99 -8.30
C LYS A 299 -15.82 6.48 -8.29
N LYS A 300 -16.75 5.56 -8.32
CA LYS A 300 -18.20 5.82 -8.18
C LYS A 300 -18.58 6.15 -6.74
#